data_5a90161f0564c2356dd12ed78dcb4d62
#
_entry.id   5a90161f0564c2356dd12ed78dcb4d62
#
_cell.length_a   1.000
_cell.length_b   1.000
_cell.length_c   1.000
_cell.angle_alpha   90.00
_cell.angle_beta   90.00
_cell.angle_gamma   90.00
#
_symmetry.space_group_name_H-M   'P 1'
#
loop_
_entity.id
_entity.type
_entity.pdbx_description
1 polymer ?
#
loop_
_entity_poly.entity_id
_entity_poly.type
_entity_poly.pdbx_seq_one_letter_code
_entity_poly.pdbx_strand_id
1 'polypeptide(L)'
;MKNSITKGLIFLFITLIASSCKEDPQQHLELGKWYAQKGLVEEAILEFKEVTRLYPEIHQGLDRKDFQALSQAHYNLSLMYTKKGWWNYALKEAETCFQMQPTKSNYELVKLIKQRANLENTGS
;
A
#
# COMPACT_ATOMS: atom_id res chain seq x y z
N MET A 1 -1.91 -38.90 32.99
CA MET A 1 -2.99 -38.91 32.01
C MET A 1 -3.71 -37.58 31.86
N LYS A 2 -3.89 -36.76 32.88
CA LYS A 2 -4.53 -35.44 32.79
C LYS A 2 -3.71 -34.38 32.00
N ASN A 3 -2.37 -34.52 31.92
CA ASN A 3 -1.50 -33.54 31.26
C ASN A 3 -1.43 -33.66 29.72
N SER A 4 -1.82 -34.80 29.12
CA SER A 4 -1.79 -34.99 27.66
C SER A 4 -3.03 -34.41 26.96
N ILE A 5 -4.17 -34.37 27.65
CA ILE A 5 -5.43 -33.80 27.14
C ILE A 5 -5.36 -32.27 27.15
N THR A 6 -4.78 -31.65 28.18
CA THR A 6 -4.56 -30.20 28.28
C THR A 6 -3.55 -29.70 27.25
N LYS A 7 -2.50 -30.46 26.96
CA LYS A 7 -1.52 -30.13 25.91
C LYS A 7 -2.13 -30.20 24.51
N GLY A 8 -3.00 -31.18 24.26
CA GLY A 8 -3.73 -31.31 22.98
C GLY A 8 -4.75 -30.20 22.77
N LEU A 9 -5.44 -29.75 23.82
CA LEU A 9 -6.40 -28.63 23.76
C LEU A 9 -5.70 -27.29 23.53
N ILE A 10 -4.54 -27.06 24.14
CA ILE A 10 -3.75 -25.84 23.93
C ILE A 10 -3.20 -25.78 22.50
N PHE A 11 -2.74 -26.91 21.96
CA PHE A 11 -2.27 -27.00 20.58
C PHE A 11 -3.40 -26.74 19.55
N LEU A 12 -4.60 -27.25 19.82
CA LEU A 12 -5.78 -27.02 18.98
C LEU A 12 -6.20 -25.54 18.99
N PHE A 13 -6.09 -24.88 20.14
CA PHE A 13 -6.40 -23.44 20.27
C PHE A 13 -5.41 -22.55 19.53
N ILE A 14 -4.12 -22.88 19.55
CA ILE A 14 -3.06 -22.14 18.82
C ILE A 14 -3.25 -22.27 17.31
N THR A 15 -3.64 -23.44 16.81
CA THR A 15 -3.90 -23.65 15.37
C THR A 15 -5.17 -22.91 14.89
N LEU A 16 -6.18 -22.76 15.74
CA LEU A 16 -7.38 -21.97 15.42
C LEU A 16 -7.09 -20.45 15.32
N ILE A 17 -6.21 -19.93 16.17
CA ILE A 17 -5.82 -18.51 16.16
C ILE A 17 -4.97 -18.20 14.91
N ALA A 18 -4.07 -19.11 14.51
CA ALA A 18 -3.24 -18.94 13.32
C ALA A 18 -4.05 -18.94 12.00
N SER A 19 -5.21 -19.60 11.94
CA SER A 19 -6.06 -19.66 10.76
C SER A 19 -7.03 -18.47 10.62
N SER A 20 -7.17 -17.62 11.65
CA SER A 20 -8.08 -16.46 11.64
C SER A 20 -7.42 -15.15 11.23
N CYS A 21 -6.08 -15.08 11.09
CA CYS A 21 -5.35 -13.89 10.63
C CYS A 21 -5.31 -13.84 9.11
N LYS A 22 -6.46 -13.55 8.46
CA LYS A 22 -6.49 -13.22 7.05
C LYS A 22 -6.14 -11.73 6.90
N GLU A 23 -5.02 -11.45 6.24
CA GLU A 23 -4.62 -10.09 5.92
C GLU A 23 -5.68 -9.42 5.02
N ASP A 24 -6.15 -8.24 5.42
CA ASP A 24 -7.17 -7.50 4.70
C ASP A 24 -6.54 -6.23 4.08
N PRO A 25 -6.45 -6.15 2.73
CA PRO A 25 -5.91 -4.97 2.07
C PRO A 25 -6.64 -3.68 2.43
N GLN A 26 -7.95 -3.73 2.68
CA GLN A 26 -8.72 -2.55 3.06
C GLN A 26 -8.29 -1.99 4.42
N GLN A 27 -7.99 -2.85 5.38
CA GLN A 27 -7.49 -2.41 6.70
C GLN A 27 -6.12 -1.73 6.58
N HIS A 28 -5.22 -2.27 5.77
CA HIS A 28 -3.93 -1.64 5.49
C HIS A 28 -4.08 -0.29 4.79
N LEU A 29 -5.01 -0.19 3.84
CA LEU A 29 -5.31 1.08 3.17
C LEU A 29 -5.79 2.15 4.16
N GLU A 30 -6.74 1.82 5.01
CA GLU A 30 -7.28 2.76 6.00
C GLU A 30 -6.24 3.15 7.06
N LEU A 31 -5.44 2.18 7.52
CA LEU A 31 -4.36 2.44 8.47
C LEU A 31 -3.26 3.31 7.86
N GLY A 32 -2.90 3.07 6.61
CA GLY A 32 -1.95 3.90 5.86
C GLY A 32 -2.44 5.35 5.72
N LYS A 33 -3.72 5.55 5.41
CA LYS A 33 -4.33 6.89 5.37
C LYS A 33 -4.28 7.58 6.72
N TRP A 34 -4.58 6.85 7.78
CA TRP A 34 -4.52 7.39 9.14
C TRP A 34 -3.09 7.84 9.51
N TYR A 35 -2.07 7.02 9.23
CA TYR A 35 -0.67 7.40 9.44
C TYR A 35 -0.29 8.62 8.60
N ALA A 36 -0.70 8.67 7.34
CA ALA A 36 -0.45 9.82 6.45
C ALA A 36 -1.05 11.12 7.00
N GLN A 37 -2.27 11.07 7.53
CA GLN A 37 -2.91 12.22 8.17
C GLN A 37 -2.19 12.69 9.44
N LYS A 38 -1.52 11.78 10.15
CA LYS A 38 -0.72 12.09 11.34
C LYS A 38 0.71 12.55 11.01
N GLY A 39 1.08 12.57 9.73
CA GLY A 39 2.44 12.92 9.30
C GLY A 39 3.47 11.81 9.52
N LEU A 40 3.02 10.59 9.83
CA LEU A 40 3.84 9.40 10.03
C LEU A 40 4.11 8.74 8.67
N VAL A 41 5.05 9.32 7.92
CA VAL A 41 5.27 9.00 6.49
C VAL A 41 5.80 7.59 6.31
N GLU A 42 6.77 7.16 7.12
CA GLU A 42 7.37 5.83 7.03
C GLU A 42 6.34 4.73 7.32
N GLU A 43 5.54 4.90 8.36
CA GLU A 43 4.47 3.97 8.75
C GLU A 43 3.40 3.91 7.66
N ALA A 44 3.03 5.05 7.07
CA ALA A 44 2.10 5.10 5.96
C ALA A 44 2.62 4.33 4.74
N ILE A 45 3.90 4.49 4.40
CA ILE A 45 4.54 3.76 3.30
C ILE A 45 4.46 2.25 3.52
N LEU A 46 4.75 1.78 4.73
CA LEU A 46 4.71 0.35 5.05
C LEU A 46 3.29 -0.22 4.82
N GLU A 47 2.27 0.47 5.31
CA GLU A 47 0.88 0.02 5.16
C GLU A 47 0.42 0.04 3.69
N PHE A 48 0.71 1.09 2.94
CA PHE A 48 0.35 1.13 1.52
C PHE A 48 1.10 0.10 0.68
N LYS A 49 2.35 -0.23 1.03
CA LYS A 49 3.10 -1.33 0.40
C LYS A 49 2.45 -2.68 0.68
N GLU A 50 1.90 -2.91 1.88
CA GLU A 50 1.16 -4.14 2.17
C GLU A 50 -0.09 -4.25 1.28
N VAL A 51 -0.81 -3.16 1.02
CA VAL A 51 -1.92 -3.18 0.07
C VAL A 51 -1.44 -3.67 -1.31
N THR A 52 -0.35 -3.10 -1.83
CA THR A 52 0.16 -3.50 -3.16
C THR A 52 0.69 -4.93 -3.18
N ARG A 53 1.26 -5.43 -2.08
CA ARG A 53 1.75 -6.80 -1.95
C ARG A 53 0.62 -7.83 -1.96
N LEU A 54 -0.52 -7.51 -1.37
CA LEU A 54 -1.65 -8.43 -1.22
C LEU A 54 -2.46 -8.60 -2.51
N TYR A 55 -2.31 -7.69 -3.47
CA TYR A 55 -2.96 -7.83 -4.78
C TYR A 55 -1.98 -8.39 -5.82
N PRO A 56 -2.47 -9.17 -6.80
CA PRO A 56 -1.61 -9.69 -7.86
C PRO A 56 -1.08 -8.57 -8.77
N GLU A 57 0.10 -8.77 -9.33
CA GLU A 57 0.71 -7.83 -10.28
C GLU A 57 -0.15 -7.61 -11.53
N ILE A 58 -0.92 -8.64 -11.92
CA ILE A 58 -1.87 -8.56 -13.03
C ILE A 58 -3.22 -8.11 -12.47
N HIS A 59 -3.58 -6.87 -12.71
CA HIS A 59 -4.81 -6.24 -12.18
C HIS A 59 -6.09 -6.71 -12.88
N GLN A 60 -5.97 -7.62 -13.86
CA GLN A 60 -7.11 -8.23 -14.54
C GLN A 60 -7.83 -9.19 -13.60
N GLY A 61 -9.15 -9.02 -13.46
CA GLY A 61 -9.98 -9.86 -12.62
C GLY A 61 -10.21 -9.36 -11.20
N LEU A 62 -9.63 -8.22 -10.82
CA LEU A 62 -10.01 -7.54 -9.58
C LEU A 62 -11.43 -6.96 -9.71
N ASP A 63 -12.23 -7.10 -8.64
CA ASP A 63 -13.49 -6.39 -8.59
C ASP A 63 -13.26 -4.86 -8.47
N ARG A 64 -14.33 -4.09 -8.62
CA ARG A 64 -14.25 -2.62 -8.61
C ARG A 64 -13.67 -2.08 -7.30
N LYS A 65 -14.06 -2.66 -6.17
CA LYS A 65 -13.61 -2.24 -4.83
C LYS A 65 -12.11 -2.49 -4.65
N ASP A 66 -11.65 -3.67 -5.02
CA ASP A 66 -10.24 -4.06 -4.92
C ASP A 66 -9.37 -3.26 -5.89
N PHE A 67 -9.85 -3.04 -7.11
CA PHE A 67 -9.17 -2.20 -8.09
C PHE A 67 -9.01 -0.76 -7.58
N GLN A 68 -10.06 -0.18 -6.99
CA GLN A 68 -10.01 1.15 -6.41
C GLN A 68 -9.05 1.22 -5.21
N ALA A 69 -9.06 0.20 -4.34
CA ALA A 69 -8.15 0.15 -3.19
C ALA A 69 -6.68 0.10 -3.65
N LEU A 70 -6.37 -0.73 -4.63
CA LEU A 70 -5.02 -0.83 -5.18
C LEU A 70 -4.58 0.48 -5.85
N SER A 71 -5.45 1.09 -6.66
CA SER A 71 -5.17 2.38 -7.29
C SER A 71 -4.93 3.49 -6.25
N GLN A 72 -5.72 3.53 -5.18
CA GLN A 72 -5.52 4.47 -4.08
C GLN A 72 -4.20 4.23 -3.35
N ALA A 73 -3.79 2.98 -3.16
CA ALA A 73 -2.51 2.65 -2.53
C ALA A 73 -1.33 3.17 -3.37
N HIS A 74 -1.34 2.97 -4.69
CA HIS A 74 -0.32 3.52 -5.58
C HIS A 74 -0.30 5.06 -5.57
N TYR A 75 -1.47 5.68 -5.60
CA TYR A 75 -1.58 7.14 -5.51
C TYR A 75 -0.96 7.67 -4.20
N ASN A 76 -1.35 7.09 -3.07
CA ASN A 76 -0.85 7.51 -1.75
C ASN A 76 0.64 7.22 -1.58
N LEU A 77 1.16 6.10 -2.09
CA LEU A 77 2.60 5.81 -2.12
C LEU A 77 3.36 6.90 -2.88
N SER A 78 2.86 7.32 -4.04
CA SER A 78 3.49 8.39 -4.81
C SER A 78 3.59 9.69 -4.00
N LEU A 79 2.55 10.04 -3.24
CA LEU A 79 2.56 11.20 -2.36
C LEU A 79 3.55 11.06 -1.20
N MET A 80 3.60 9.88 -0.57
CA MET A 80 4.51 9.63 0.55
C MET A 80 5.97 9.65 0.10
N TYR A 81 6.29 9.04 -1.03
CA TYR A 81 7.63 9.09 -1.62
C TYR A 81 8.02 10.52 -2.04
N THR A 82 7.09 11.31 -2.54
CA THR A 82 7.29 12.74 -2.83
C THR A 82 7.69 13.51 -1.57
N LYS A 83 7.02 13.26 -0.44
CA LYS A 83 7.38 13.87 0.85
C LYS A 83 8.78 13.49 1.32
N LYS A 84 9.26 12.30 0.96
CA LYS A 84 10.63 11.83 1.27
C LYS A 84 11.67 12.34 0.27
N GLY A 85 11.27 12.97 -0.83
CA GLY A 85 12.17 13.33 -1.92
C GLY A 85 12.65 12.14 -2.75
N TRP A 86 11.98 10.99 -2.65
CA TRP A 86 12.32 9.77 -3.36
C TRP A 86 11.63 9.75 -4.73
N TRP A 87 12.10 10.62 -5.61
CA TRP A 87 11.42 10.96 -6.87
C TRP A 87 11.23 9.78 -7.82
N ASN A 88 12.22 8.89 -7.92
CA ASN A 88 12.11 7.72 -8.80
C ASN A 88 11.00 6.76 -8.34
N TYR A 89 10.91 6.53 -7.03
CA TYR A 89 9.85 5.72 -6.45
C TYR A 89 8.49 6.40 -6.59
N ALA A 90 8.43 7.70 -6.31
CA ALA A 90 7.21 8.49 -6.46
C ALA A 90 6.69 8.45 -7.91
N LEU A 91 7.58 8.62 -8.88
CA LEU A 91 7.21 8.60 -10.29
C LEU A 91 6.69 7.24 -10.73
N LYS A 92 7.37 6.15 -10.33
CA LYS A 92 6.92 4.78 -10.64
C LYS A 92 5.51 4.52 -10.13
N GLU A 93 5.21 4.88 -8.89
CA GLU A 93 3.88 4.69 -8.30
C GLU A 93 2.82 5.58 -8.98
N ALA A 94 3.14 6.82 -9.30
CA ALA A 94 2.24 7.73 -10.00
C ALA A 94 1.94 7.24 -11.42
N GLU A 95 2.92 6.74 -12.15
CA GLU A 95 2.74 6.16 -13.48
C GLU A 95 1.89 4.89 -13.43
N THR A 96 2.10 4.02 -12.44
CA THR A 96 1.24 2.84 -12.22
C THR A 96 -0.21 3.27 -11.97
N CYS A 97 -0.41 4.25 -11.09
CA CYS A 97 -1.74 4.80 -10.81
C CYS A 97 -2.41 5.37 -12.09
N PHE A 98 -1.66 6.10 -12.92
CA PHE A 98 -2.16 6.63 -14.17
C PHE A 98 -2.50 5.52 -15.19
N GLN A 99 -1.69 4.47 -15.27
CA GLN A 99 -1.98 3.31 -16.13
C GLN A 99 -3.26 2.58 -15.70
N MET A 100 -3.47 2.46 -14.40
CA MET A 100 -4.70 1.84 -13.86
C MET A 100 -5.93 2.73 -14.09
N GLN A 101 -5.80 4.02 -13.84
CA GLN A 101 -6.87 5.02 -13.98
C GLN A 101 -6.34 6.25 -14.73
N PRO A 102 -6.49 6.30 -16.07
CA PRO A 102 -5.98 7.40 -16.88
C PRO A 102 -6.87 8.65 -16.79
N THR A 103 -6.90 9.23 -15.59
CA THR A 103 -7.62 10.47 -15.30
C THR A 103 -6.72 11.69 -15.48
N LYS A 104 -7.33 12.86 -15.66
CA LYS A 104 -6.60 14.14 -15.69
C LYS A 104 -5.80 14.35 -14.39
N SER A 105 -6.39 14.02 -13.25
CA SER A 105 -5.74 14.17 -11.94
C SER A 105 -4.46 13.33 -11.84
N ASN A 106 -4.51 12.06 -12.27
CA ASN A 106 -3.35 11.17 -12.24
C ASN A 106 -2.28 11.59 -13.26
N TYR A 107 -2.68 12.11 -14.41
CA TYR A 107 -1.74 12.69 -15.37
C TYR A 107 -1.01 13.92 -14.80
N GLU A 108 -1.74 14.83 -14.16
CA GLU A 108 -1.15 16.03 -13.55
C GLU A 108 -0.19 15.65 -12.40
N LEU A 109 -0.49 14.60 -11.64
CA LEU A 109 0.40 14.08 -10.61
C LEU A 109 1.74 13.61 -11.20
N VAL A 110 1.71 12.80 -12.26
CA VAL A 110 2.93 12.35 -12.96
C VAL A 110 3.75 13.54 -13.45
N LYS A 111 3.09 14.50 -14.09
CA LYS A 111 3.72 15.72 -14.62
C LYS A 111 4.38 16.54 -13.50
N LEU A 112 3.69 16.73 -12.38
CA LEU A 112 4.21 17.49 -11.24
C LEU A 112 5.45 16.82 -10.64
N ILE A 113 5.42 15.50 -10.47
CA ILE A 113 6.57 14.76 -9.92
C ILE A 113 7.77 14.87 -10.87
N LYS A 114 7.58 14.73 -12.18
CA LYS A 114 8.64 14.93 -13.18
C LYS A 114 9.26 16.31 -13.09
N GLN A 115 8.45 17.35 -12.98
CA GLN A 115 8.94 18.74 -12.85
C GLN A 115 9.75 18.93 -11.58
N ARG A 116 9.31 18.41 -10.45
CA ARG A 116 10.01 18.51 -9.16
C ARG A 116 11.33 17.75 -9.18
N ALA A 117 11.33 16.52 -9.69
CA ALA A 117 12.55 15.73 -9.83
C ALA A 117 13.61 16.44 -10.70
N ASN A 118 13.19 17.04 -11.81
CA ASN A 118 14.10 17.79 -12.68
C ASN A 118 14.67 19.04 -11.99
N LEU A 119 13.87 19.75 -11.20
CA LEU A 119 14.35 20.93 -10.46
C LEU A 119 15.41 20.58 -9.42
N GLU A 120 15.27 19.46 -8.71
CA GLU A 120 16.28 18.99 -7.77
C GLU A 120 17.58 18.58 -8.46
N ASN A 121 17.49 17.88 -9.61
CA ASN A 121 18.65 17.47 -10.38
C ASN A 121 19.40 18.66 -11.03
N THR A 122 18.75 19.77 -11.29
CA THR A 122 19.36 20.98 -11.88
C THR A 122 19.86 21.97 -10.82
N GLY A 123 19.42 21.85 -9.56
CA GLY A 123 19.84 22.72 -8.45
C GLY A 123 21.12 22.27 -7.75
N SER A 124 21.69 21.17 -8.17
CA SER A 124 22.99 20.68 -7.72
C SER A 124 24.01 20.84 -8.83
#